data_6bb2a4f351a4e51e084037ebaaa1ef4a
#
_entry.id   6bb2a4f351a4e51e084037ebaaa1ef4a
#
_cell.length_a   1.000
_cell.length_b   1.000
_cell.length_c   1.000
_cell.angle_alpha   90.00
_cell.angle_beta   90.00
_cell.angle_gamma   90.00
#
_symmetry.space_group_name_H-M   'P 1'
#
loop_
_entity.id
_entity.type
_entity.pdbx_description
1 polymer ?
#
loop_
_entity_poly.entity_id
_entity_poly.type
_entity_poly.pdbx_seq_one_letter_code
_entity_poly.pdbx_strand_id
1 'polypeptide(L)'
;MEPPIEPRQDAKELTAHAFSLSSSPELASSIVCGGCGTVIDASEPYPFRCPRSGDDGDHVLRRVLDVSRLAFPLEVSEPNPFVRWRGLFHSYHLATAHGMSDQAYVDLVRDLDSEVARVDGHGFVVTPFTAAPALADPLETRASIWVKDETGNVAGSHKARHMFGLLVHLEVVRLLGMTDGPIPPLAIASCGNAALAAAVVAAAGRRRLLVFVPTDAEAKVLDRLRVLGAEITVCPREAGVAGDPTYHRLQAAIADGALPFTCQGNENGLAIEGGETLGYEMAAALAGQGRLDHVVIQVGGGALASAVAQGLSESAALGVLPGMPRVHTVQTAGAWPLARAFELVAGRLPAKPGPEEVHAAIRYAAAHRSEFMWPWETVPHSLAHGILDDETYDWVAVVEAMLMTGGQPLVVNEGEIAQANGIGVEATGIEVDPTGSAGLAGLAQLCRRGLIGPDEHAAVLFTGARR
;
A
#
# COMPACT_ATOMS: atom_id res chain seq x y z
N MET A 1 22.84 42.76 -11.70
CA MET A 1 22.24 42.18 -12.92
C MET A 1 23.25 41.16 -13.45
N GLU A 2 23.09 39.92 -13.04
CA GLU A 2 23.86 38.80 -13.59
C GLU A 2 23.14 38.29 -14.85
N PRO A 3 23.88 37.80 -15.86
CA PRO A 3 23.26 37.27 -17.09
C PRO A 3 22.59 35.93 -16.90
N PRO A 4 21.60 35.59 -17.75
CA PRO A 4 20.86 34.32 -17.65
C PRO A 4 21.77 33.13 -18.03
N ILE A 5 21.65 32.05 -17.25
CA ILE A 5 22.34 30.77 -17.48
C ILE A 5 21.66 30.09 -18.68
N GLU A 6 22.44 29.85 -19.74
CA GLU A 6 22.00 29.05 -20.89
C GLU A 6 21.86 27.58 -20.52
N PRO A 7 20.86 26.86 -21.07
CA PRO A 7 20.69 25.43 -20.82
C PRO A 7 21.75 24.62 -21.58
N ARG A 8 22.36 23.65 -20.88
CA ARG A 8 23.33 22.71 -21.42
C ARG A 8 22.78 21.91 -22.61
N GLN A 9 23.57 21.77 -23.65
CA GLN A 9 23.23 21.16 -24.95
C GLN A 9 23.23 19.64 -24.99
N ASP A 10 23.33 18.92 -23.87
CA ASP A 10 23.54 17.45 -23.85
C ASP A 10 22.27 16.59 -23.92
N ALA A 11 21.09 17.20 -24.16
CA ALA A 11 19.79 16.48 -24.23
C ALA A 11 19.32 16.16 -25.67
N LYS A 12 20.16 16.29 -26.71
CA LYS A 12 19.71 16.22 -28.11
C LYS A 12 20.13 14.96 -28.90
N GLU A 13 20.82 14.00 -28.31
CA GLU A 13 21.28 12.82 -29.07
C GLU A 13 20.58 11.47 -28.76
N LEU A 14 19.48 11.47 -28.02
CA LEU A 14 18.64 10.25 -27.76
C LEU A 14 17.34 10.27 -28.56
N THR A 15 17.31 10.89 -29.76
CA THR A 15 16.12 10.89 -30.59
C THR A 15 16.23 9.91 -31.75
N ALA A 16 15.16 9.07 -31.86
CA ALA A 16 14.70 8.37 -33.03
C ALA A 16 15.42 7.07 -33.42
N HIS A 17 15.22 6.03 -32.61
CA HIS A 17 15.02 4.71 -33.20
C HIS A 17 13.53 4.38 -33.10
N ALA A 18 12.85 4.44 -34.27
CA ALA A 18 11.49 3.93 -34.41
C ALA A 18 11.54 2.40 -34.23
N PHE A 19 11.16 1.94 -33.03
CA PHE A 19 10.99 0.52 -32.76
C PHE A 19 9.70 0.04 -33.43
N SER A 20 9.86 -0.90 -34.38
CA SER A 20 8.77 -1.69 -34.95
C SER A 20 8.07 -2.44 -33.83
N LEU A 21 6.81 -2.11 -33.54
CA LEU A 21 5.92 -2.83 -32.66
C LEU A 21 5.53 -4.19 -33.27
N SER A 22 6.38 -5.20 -33.10
CA SER A 22 6.02 -6.59 -33.35
C SER A 22 6.24 -7.39 -32.05
N SER A 23 5.16 -7.82 -31.43
CA SER A 23 5.00 -8.53 -30.16
C SER A 23 5.35 -7.71 -28.92
N SER A 24 4.38 -7.56 -28.02
CA SER A 24 4.62 -6.97 -26.68
C SER A 24 5.76 -7.72 -26.00
N PRO A 25 6.73 -7.01 -25.38
CA PRO A 25 7.84 -7.66 -24.70
C PRO A 25 7.33 -8.57 -23.57
N GLU A 26 7.90 -9.76 -23.44
CA GLU A 26 7.55 -10.71 -22.41
C GLU A 26 8.12 -10.26 -21.05
N LEU A 27 7.30 -9.64 -20.22
CA LEU A 27 7.66 -9.16 -18.89
C LEU A 27 7.72 -10.33 -17.89
N ALA A 28 8.54 -10.19 -16.83
CA ALA A 28 8.52 -11.12 -15.68
C ALA A 28 7.41 -10.78 -14.68
N SER A 29 6.53 -9.86 -15.03
CA SER A 29 5.32 -9.52 -14.25
C SER A 29 4.17 -9.22 -15.20
N SER A 30 2.95 -9.46 -14.74
CA SER A 30 1.72 -9.07 -15.40
C SER A 30 0.80 -8.31 -14.45
N ILE A 31 -0.06 -7.46 -15.01
CA ILE A 31 -1.12 -6.79 -14.24
C ILE A 31 -2.43 -7.51 -14.53
N VAL A 32 -3.07 -8.02 -13.49
CA VAL A 32 -4.26 -8.87 -13.61
C VAL A 32 -5.36 -8.36 -12.69
N CYS A 33 -6.58 -8.35 -13.16
CA CYS A 33 -7.74 -8.05 -12.31
C CYS A 33 -8.01 -9.21 -11.35
N GLY A 34 -7.95 -8.96 -10.06
CA GLY A 34 -8.22 -9.96 -9.01
C GLY A 34 -9.64 -10.53 -9.07
N GLY A 35 -10.62 -9.73 -9.50
CA GLY A 35 -12.02 -10.16 -9.58
C GLY A 35 -12.37 -10.92 -10.86
N CYS A 36 -12.08 -10.36 -12.04
CA CYS A 36 -12.52 -10.95 -13.31
C CYS A 36 -11.42 -11.66 -14.11
N GLY A 37 -10.16 -11.66 -13.65
CA GLY A 37 -9.04 -12.31 -14.33
C GLY A 37 -8.55 -11.63 -15.61
N THR A 38 -9.07 -10.45 -15.95
CA THR A 38 -8.59 -9.71 -17.13
C THR A 38 -7.11 -9.36 -16.95
N VAL A 39 -6.29 -9.74 -17.92
CA VAL A 39 -4.88 -9.35 -18.00
C VAL A 39 -4.80 -8.03 -18.76
N ILE A 40 -4.08 -7.07 -18.21
CA ILE A 40 -3.84 -5.77 -18.84
C ILE A 40 -2.68 -5.89 -19.82
N ASP A 41 -2.82 -5.29 -20.99
CA ASP A 41 -1.76 -5.28 -22.00
C ASP A 41 -0.53 -4.54 -21.48
N ALA A 42 0.67 -5.06 -21.75
CA ALA A 42 1.92 -4.47 -21.31
C ALA A 42 2.21 -3.09 -21.95
N SER A 43 1.52 -2.74 -23.03
CA SER A 43 1.58 -1.42 -23.67
C SER A 43 0.67 -0.37 -23.00
N GLU A 44 -0.20 -0.78 -22.05
CA GLU A 44 -1.03 0.16 -21.29
C GLU A 44 -0.15 1.00 -20.35
N PRO A 45 -0.03 2.31 -20.57
CA PRO A 45 0.87 3.15 -19.76
C PRO A 45 0.36 3.36 -18.32
N TYR A 46 -0.95 3.30 -18.11
CA TYR A 46 -1.60 3.57 -16.84
C TYR A 46 -2.51 2.41 -16.42
N PRO A 47 -1.94 1.24 -16.06
CA PRO A 47 -2.71 0.05 -15.70
C PRO A 47 -3.27 0.18 -14.29
N PHE A 48 -4.10 1.19 -14.06
CA PHE A 48 -4.60 1.56 -12.73
C PHE A 48 -5.96 0.95 -12.42
N ARG A 49 -6.84 0.84 -13.42
CA ARG A 49 -8.20 0.32 -13.28
C ARG A 49 -8.50 -0.75 -14.33
N CYS A 50 -9.27 -1.74 -13.92
CA CYS A 50 -9.73 -2.77 -14.85
C CYS A 50 -10.67 -2.16 -15.92
N PRO A 51 -10.45 -2.41 -17.23
CA PRO A 51 -11.32 -1.90 -18.28
C PRO A 51 -12.73 -2.51 -18.24
N ARG A 52 -12.94 -3.58 -17.45
CA ARG A 52 -14.25 -4.21 -17.23
C ARG A 52 -14.96 -3.74 -15.96
N SER A 53 -14.39 -2.76 -15.24
CA SER A 53 -15.05 -2.17 -14.06
C SER A 53 -16.37 -1.49 -14.44
N GLY A 54 -17.34 -1.49 -13.52
CA GLY A 54 -18.64 -0.84 -13.71
C GLY A 54 -19.86 -1.77 -13.57
N ASP A 55 -19.63 -3.07 -13.39
CA ASP A 55 -20.64 -4.04 -12.96
C ASP A 55 -20.60 -4.23 -11.42
N ASP A 56 -21.28 -5.26 -10.88
CA ASP A 56 -21.23 -5.60 -9.45
C ASP A 56 -19.94 -6.32 -9.03
N GLY A 57 -18.95 -6.43 -9.92
CA GLY A 57 -17.70 -7.10 -9.64
C GLY A 57 -16.70 -6.22 -8.87
N ASP A 58 -15.86 -6.88 -8.09
CA ASP A 58 -14.66 -6.25 -7.54
C ASP A 58 -13.53 -6.29 -8.57
N HIS A 59 -13.07 -5.13 -9.02
CA HIS A 59 -12.15 -5.02 -10.15
C HIS A 59 -10.79 -4.42 -9.80
N VAL A 60 -10.26 -4.75 -8.64
CA VAL A 60 -8.93 -4.29 -8.23
C VAL A 60 -7.85 -4.99 -9.05
N LEU A 61 -6.99 -4.20 -9.69
CA LEU A 61 -5.82 -4.73 -10.40
C LEU A 61 -4.71 -5.07 -9.42
N ARG A 62 -3.98 -6.14 -9.70
CA ARG A 62 -2.82 -6.56 -8.92
C ARG A 62 -1.68 -6.97 -9.85
N ARG A 63 -0.46 -6.72 -9.43
CA ARG A 63 0.73 -7.27 -10.06
C ARG A 63 0.86 -8.75 -9.71
N VAL A 64 1.23 -9.55 -10.70
CA VAL A 64 1.56 -10.98 -10.54
C VAL A 64 2.97 -11.20 -11.10
N LEU A 65 3.87 -11.76 -10.28
CA LEU A 65 5.23 -12.09 -10.68
C LEU A 65 5.32 -13.50 -11.28
N ASP A 66 6.10 -13.64 -12.33
CA ASP A 66 6.62 -14.94 -12.77
C ASP A 66 7.84 -15.31 -11.89
N VAL A 67 7.56 -15.91 -10.74
CA VAL A 67 8.59 -16.28 -9.75
C VAL A 67 9.62 -17.27 -10.30
N SER A 68 9.31 -17.99 -11.40
CA SER A 68 10.26 -18.92 -12.02
C SER A 68 11.42 -18.20 -12.71
N ARG A 69 11.24 -16.91 -13.03
CA ARG A 69 12.22 -16.07 -13.74
C ARG A 69 12.94 -15.09 -12.83
N LEU A 70 12.60 -15.07 -11.55
CA LEU A 70 13.06 -14.07 -10.59
C LEU A 70 13.81 -14.70 -9.42
N ALA A 71 14.65 -13.90 -8.78
CA ALA A 71 15.32 -14.24 -7.55
C ALA A 71 15.13 -13.11 -6.54
N PHE A 72 14.96 -13.48 -5.27
CA PHE A 72 14.90 -12.50 -4.20
C PHE A 72 16.31 -11.95 -3.92
N PRO A 73 16.52 -10.61 -3.92
CA PRO A 73 17.87 -10.02 -3.79
C PRO A 73 18.30 -9.95 -2.32
N LEU A 74 18.48 -11.09 -1.67
CA LEU A 74 18.83 -11.20 -0.25
C LEU A 74 20.20 -10.62 0.07
N GLU A 75 21.21 -10.92 -0.77
CA GLU A 75 22.61 -10.53 -0.58
C GLU A 75 22.91 -9.05 -0.91
N VAL A 76 21.92 -8.31 -1.40
CA VAL A 76 22.12 -6.92 -1.84
C VAL A 76 22.10 -5.98 -0.64
N SER A 77 23.24 -5.37 -0.32
CA SER A 77 23.36 -4.33 0.71
C SER A 77 23.05 -2.95 0.13
N GLU A 78 21.79 -2.69 -0.16
CA GLU A 78 21.28 -1.41 -0.67
C GLU A 78 20.28 -0.83 0.34
N PRO A 79 20.48 0.39 0.86
CA PRO A 79 19.61 0.96 1.87
C PRO A 79 18.24 1.41 1.30
N ASN A 80 18.19 1.83 0.03
CA ASN A 80 16.94 2.25 -0.59
C ASN A 80 16.11 1.03 -1.03
N PRO A 81 14.90 0.80 -0.48
CA PRO A 81 14.09 -0.37 -0.78
C PRO A 81 13.67 -0.46 -2.25
N PHE A 82 13.47 0.66 -2.93
CA PHE A 82 13.06 0.70 -4.34
C PHE A 82 14.20 0.37 -5.31
N VAL A 83 15.44 0.60 -4.89
CA VAL A 83 16.63 0.12 -5.61
C VAL A 83 16.90 -1.35 -5.26
N ARG A 84 16.82 -1.72 -3.98
CA ARG A 84 17.13 -3.07 -3.50
C ARG A 84 16.24 -4.13 -4.14
N TRP A 85 14.93 -3.93 -4.11
CA TRP A 85 13.95 -4.89 -4.64
C TRP A 85 13.43 -4.53 -6.04
N ARG A 86 14.16 -3.70 -6.81
CA ARG A 86 13.73 -3.26 -8.16
C ARG A 86 13.34 -4.40 -9.08
N GLY A 87 14.06 -5.53 -9.02
CA GLY A 87 13.76 -6.73 -9.81
C GLY A 87 12.42 -7.39 -9.52
N LEU A 88 11.68 -6.92 -8.51
CA LEU A 88 10.33 -7.38 -8.18
C LEU A 88 9.26 -6.34 -8.57
N PHE A 89 9.63 -5.19 -9.17
CA PHE A 89 8.69 -4.15 -9.59
C PHE A 89 8.29 -4.29 -11.06
N HIS A 90 7.00 -4.07 -11.32
CA HIS A 90 6.48 -4.02 -12.69
C HIS A 90 7.16 -2.92 -13.52
N SER A 91 7.35 -1.75 -12.93
CA SER A 91 8.04 -0.62 -13.57
C SER A 91 9.46 -0.97 -14.02
N TYR A 92 10.19 -1.81 -13.28
CA TYR A 92 11.51 -2.30 -13.66
C TYR A 92 11.44 -3.26 -14.87
N HIS A 93 10.49 -4.20 -14.82
CA HIS A 93 10.30 -5.13 -15.95
C HIS A 93 9.89 -4.39 -17.22
N LEU A 94 9.00 -3.40 -17.10
CA LEU A 94 8.59 -2.55 -18.21
C LEU A 94 9.78 -1.78 -18.77
N ALA A 95 10.58 -1.14 -17.93
CA ALA A 95 11.75 -0.35 -18.31
C ALA A 95 12.78 -1.20 -19.06
N THR A 96 13.15 -2.35 -18.48
CA THR A 96 14.18 -3.22 -19.06
C THR A 96 13.73 -3.89 -20.35
N ALA A 97 12.47 -4.29 -20.45
CA ALA A 97 11.88 -4.86 -21.67
C ALA A 97 11.87 -3.85 -22.84
N HIS A 98 11.83 -2.54 -22.54
CA HIS A 98 11.95 -1.47 -23.52
C HIS A 98 13.40 -0.95 -23.70
N GLY A 99 14.40 -1.67 -23.20
CA GLY A 99 15.81 -1.40 -23.43
C GLY A 99 16.46 -0.42 -22.47
N MET A 100 15.79 0.01 -21.39
CA MET A 100 16.43 0.75 -20.31
C MET A 100 17.40 -0.17 -19.57
N SER A 101 18.65 0.28 -19.35
CA SER A 101 19.62 -0.51 -18.59
C SER A 101 19.27 -0.54 -17.09
N ASP A 102 19.74 -1.59 -16.38
CA ASP A 102 19.62 -1.67 -14.93
C ASP A 102 20.15 -0.41 -14.22
N GLN A 103 21.32 0.07 -14.63
CA GLN A 103 21.91 1.28 -14.06
C GLN A 103 21.06 2.53 -14.30
N ALA A 104 20.46 2.69 -15.50
CA ALA A 104 19.61 3.83 -15.80
C ALA A 104 18.33 3.82 -14.94
N TYR A 105 17.76 2.64 -14.65
CA TYR A 105 16.64 2.52 -13.73
C TYR A 105 17.06 2.86 -12.29
N VAL A 106 18.21 2.35 -11.83
CA VAL A 106 18.76 2.67 -10.52
C VAL A 106 18.99 4.17 -10.36
N ASP A 107 19.57 4.81 -11.37
CA ASP A 107 19.83 6.25 -11.36
C ASP A 107 18.52 7.03 -11.31
N LEU A 108 17.50 6.64 -12.08
CA LEU A 108 16.17 7.23 -12.00
C LEU A 108 15.59 7.17 -10.58
N VAL A 109 15.61 6.00 -9.94
CA VAL A 109 15.08 5.84 -8.58
C VAL A 109 15.85 6.71 -7.59
N ARG A 110 17.18 6.74 -7.69
CA ARG A 110 18.02 7.55 -6.80
C ARG A 110 17.83 9.05 -7.00
N ASP A 111 17.66 9.51 -8.23
CA ASP A 111 17.39 10.90 -8.53
C ASP A 111 16.05 11.33 -7.93
N LEU A 112 14.99 10.53 -8.09
CA LEU A 112 13.68 10.77 -7.50
C LEU A 112 13.75 10.76 -5.96
N ASP A 113 14.48 9.81 -5.37
CA ASP A 113 14.66 9.71 -3.91
C ASP A 113 15.45 10.91 -3.36
N SER A 114 16.44 11.40 -4.10
CA SER A 114 17.18 12.62 -3.75
C SER A 114 16.29 13.86 -3.75
N GLU A 115 15.32 13.95 -4.69
CA GLU A 115 14.31 15.02 -4.67
C GLU A 115 13.35 14.86 -3.47
N VAL A 116 12.94 13.62 -3.14
CA VAL A 116 12.17 13.34 -1.92
C VAL A 116 12.94 13.82 -0.69
N ALA A 117 14.23 13.52 -0.59
CA ALA A 117 15.08 13.95 0.52
C ALA A 117 15.17 15.49 0.64
N ARG A 118 15.12 16.23 -0.47
CA ARG A 118 15.07 17.70 -0.45
C ARG A 118 13.75 18.25 0.07
N VAL A 119 12.64 17.55 -0.20
CA VAL A 119 11.28 17.97 0.19
C VAL A 119 10.95 17.61 1.63
N ASP A 120 11.32 16.40 2.06
CA ASP A 120 10.92 15.83 3.36
C ASP A 120 12.05 15.82 4.41
N GLY A 121 13.31 16.07 3.98
CA GLY A 121 14.48 16.09 4.84
C GLY A 121 15.28 14.77 4.81
N HIS A 122 14.70 13.68 4.33
CA HIS A 122 15.37 12.38 4.10
C HIS A 122 14.67 11.60 2.99
N GLY A 123 15.40 10.66 2.36
CA GLY A 123 14.88 9.72 1.37
C GLY A 123 14.41 8.40 2.00
N PHE A 124 14.09 7.45 1.13
CA PHE A 124 13.65 6.12 1.53
C PHE A 124 14.84 5.24 1.97
N VAL A 125 14.65 4.58 3.10
CA VAL A 125 15.57 3.56 3.60
C VAL A 125 14.79 2.33 4.06
N VAL A 126 15.47 1.19 4.12
CA VAL A 126 14.95 0.01 4.82
C VAL A 126 14.67 0.41 6.26
N THR A 127 13.41 0.32 6.68
CA THR A 127 13.00 0.74 8.03
C THR A 127 13.16 -0.38 9.05
N PRO A 128 13.29 -0.07 10.35
CA PRO A 128 13.54 -1.08 11.37
C PRO A 128 12.45 -2.16 11.43
N PHE A 129 12.90 -3.43 11.51
CA PHE A 129 12.06 -4.56 11.90
C PHE A 129 12.80 -5.32 12.99
N THR A 130 12.40 -5.11 14.24
CA THR A 130 13.16 -5.52 15.40
C THR A 130 12.30 -6.25 16.43
N ALA A 131 12.91 -7.16 17.18
CA ALA A 131 12.27 -7.78 18.33
C ALA A 131 12.01 -6.71 19.41
N ALA A 132 10.82 -6.76 20.01
CA ALA A 132 10.38 -5.87 21.07
C ALA A 132 10.00 -6.66 22.34
N PRO A 133 10.98 -7.25 23.04
CA PRO A 133 10.72 -8.13 24.20
C PRO A 133 9.98 -7.44 25.33
N ALA A 134 10.10 -6.12 25.46
CA ALA A 134 9.38 -5.35 26.47
C ALA A 134 7.84 -5.33 26.26
N LEU A 135 7.36 -5.75 25.11
CA LEU A 135 5.91 -5.93 24.85
C LEU A 135 5.37 -7.25 25.44
N ALA A 136 6.21 -8.22 25.77
CA ALA A 136 5.76 -9.54 26.20
C ALA A 136 4.97 -9.51 27.51
N ASP A 137 5.51 -8.83 28.54
CA ASP A 137 4.87 -8.74 29.85
C ASP A 137 3.52 -7.99 29.81
N PRO A 138 3.42 -6.78 29.20
CA PRO A 138 2.14 -6.09 29.11
C PRO A 138 1.07 -6.83 28.28
N LEU A 139 1.49 -7.69 27.33
CA LEU A 139 0.60 -8.53 26.53
C LEU A 139 0.33 -9.90 27.17
N GLU A 140 0.89 -10.17 28.35
CA GLU A 140 0.75 -11.44 29.08
C GLU A 140 1.10 -12.68 28.21
N THR A 141 2.18 -12.57 27.42
CA THR A 141 2.61 -13.62 26.49
C THR A 141 4.08 -13.98 26.67
N ARG A 142 4.46 -15.17 26.22
CA ARG A 142 5.87 -15.60 26.08
C ARG A 142 6.31 -15.65 24.62
N ALA A 143 5.42 -15.34 23.69
CA ALA A 143 5.75 -15.26 22.28
C ALA A 143 6.78 -14.15 22.00
N SER A 144 7.56 -14.32 20.94
CA SER A 144 8.48 -13.30 20.47
C SER A 144 7.73 -12.25 19.66
N ILE A 145 7.66 -11.01 20.16
CA ILE A 145 6.97 -9.91 19.49
C ILE A 145 7.99 -9.09 18.68
N TRP A 146 7.63 -8.80 17.44
CA TRP A 146 8.41 -7.99 16.51
C TRP A 146 7.62 -6.76 16.08
N VAL A 147 8.32 -5.64 15.90
CA VAL A 147 7.72 -4.39 15.44
C VAL A 147 8.39 -3.94 14.14
N LYS A 148 7.58 -3.72 13.12
CA LYS A 148 7.97 -3.00 11.89
C LYS A 148 7.66 -1.53 12.08
N ASP A 149 8.69 -0.70 12.16
CA ASP A 149 8.56 0.72 12.46
C ASP A 149 8.62 1.57 11.19
N GLU A 150 7.49 2.17 10.82
CA GLU A 150 7.34 3.10 9.69
C GLU A 150 7.21 4.57 10.14
N THR A 151 7.35 4.87 11.43
CA THR A 151 7.19 6.23 11.93
C THR A 151 8.28 7.18 11.44
N GLY A 152 9.48 6.65 11.20
CA GLY A 152 10.60 7.38 10.62
C GLY A 152 10.67 7.31 9.08
N ASN A 153 9.67 6.77 8.39
CA ASN A 153 9.63 6.75 6.94
C ASN A 153 9.26 8.13 6.36
N VAL A 154 9.49 8.32 5.07
CA VAL A 154 9.12 9.54 4.33
C VAL A 154 7.67 9.92 4.62
N ALA A 155 7.42 11.20 4.83
CA ALA A 155 6.14 11.77 5.27
C ALA A 155 5.62 11.16 6.59
N GLY A 156 6.46 10.54 7.42
CA GLY A 156 6.13 9.97 8.72
C GLY A 156 5.18 8.77 8.66
N SER A 157 5.10 8.04 7.56
CA SER A 157 4.21 6.88 7.44
C SER A 157 4.52 5.96 6.25
N HIS A 158 4.03 4.72 6.32
CA HIS A 158 4.10 3.75 5.22
C HIS A 158 3.47 4.24 3.90
N LYS A 159 2.56 5.21 3.94
CA LYS A 159 1.83 5.70 2.76
C LYS A 159 2.74 6.23 1.66
N ALA A 160 3.90 6.78 2.02
CA ALA A 160 4.86 7.28 1.04
C ALA A 160 5.42 6.18 0.12
N ARG A 161 5.51 4.92 0.59
CA ARG A 161 5.98 3.80 -0.23
C ARG A 161 5.07 3.55 -1.43
N HIS A 162 3.75 3.53 -1.19
CA HIS A 162 2.74 3.38 -2.24
C HIS A 162 2.86 4.49 -3.30
N MET A 163 2.96 5.74 -2.84
CA MET A 163 3.06 6.91 -3.72
C MET A 163 4.37 6.93 -4.51
N PHE A 164 5.49 6.52 -3.89
CA PHE A 164 6.77 6.52 -4.57
C PHE A 164 6.86 5.43 -5.64
N GLY A 165 6.34 4.23 -5.39
CA GLY A 165 6.22 3.19 -6.42
C GLY A 165 5.43 3.68 -7.63
N LEU A 166 4.31 4.38 -7.41
CA LEU A 166 3.55 5.01 -8.49
C LEU A 166 4.35 6.08 -9.22
N LEU A 167 5.08 6.96 -8.51
CA LEU A 167 5.90 7.98 -9.16
C LEU A 167 6.99 7.37 -10.04
N VAL A 168 7.67 6.32 -9.56
CA VAL A 168 8.68 5.61 -10.35
C VAL A 168 8.07 5.03 -11.63
N HIS A 169 6.89 4.39 -11.54
CA HIS A 169 6.18 3.89 -12.72
C HIS A 169 5.83 5.01 -13.71
N LEU A 170 5.28 6.12 -13.24
CA LEU A 170 4.93 7.26 -14.08
C LEU A 170 6.15 7.87 -14.79
N GLU A 171 7.30 7.91 -14.13
CA GLU A 171 8.52 8.43 -14.74
C GLU A 171 9.12 7.42 -15.75
N VAL A 172 9.02 6.12 -15.50
CA VAL A 172 9.37 5.09 -16.49
C VAL A 172 8.51 5.24 -17.73
N VAL A 173 7.18 5.30 -17.60
CA VAL A 173 6.24 5.52 -18.73
C VAL A 173 6.61 6.76 -19.54
N ARG A 174 6.92 7.87 -18.86
CA ARG A 174 7.33 9.13 -19.49
C ARG A 174 8.65 8.99 -20.25
N LEU A 175 9.66 8.37 -19.63
CA LEU A 175 10.99 8.20 -20.25
C LEU A 175 10.97 7.25 -21.46
N LEU A 176 10.08 6.26 -21.43
CA LEU A 176 9.87 5.34 -22.55
C LEU A 176 9.04 5.96 -23.69
N GLY A 177 8.48 7.16 -23.49
CA GLY A 177 7.62 7.82 -24.49
C GLY A 177 6.34 7.04 -24.78
N MET A 178 5.78 6.34 -23.77
CA MET A 178 4.56 5.55 -23.93
C MET A 178 3.29 6.41 -23.99
N THR A 179 3.41 7.70 -23.69
CA THR A 179 2.30 8.66 -23.72
C THR A 179 2.69 9.93 -24.45
N ASP A 180 1.76 10.44 -25.24
CA ASP A 180 1.87 11.73 -25.93
C ASP A 180 1.15 12.84 -25.15
N GLY A 181 1.62 14.09 -25.30
CA GLY A 181 0.94 15.27 -24.76
C GLY A 181 1.45 15.74 -23.38
N PRO A 182 0.71 16.66 -22.75
CA PRO A 182 1.11 17.23 -21.46
C PRO A 182 0.98 16.19 -20.34
N ILE A 183 1.86 16.32 -19.34
CA ILE A 183 1.83 15.47 -18.16
C ILE A 183 0.51 15.71 -17.39
N PRO A 184 -0.34 14.68 -17.19
CA PRO A 184 -1.59 14.84 -16.46
C PRO A 184 -1.37 15.22 -14.99
N PRO A 185 -2.27 16.00 -14.36
CA PRO A 185 -2.20 16.23 -12.94
C PRO A 185 -2.48 14.94 -12.17
N LEU A 186 -1.92 14.83 -10.97
CA LEU A 186 -2.21 13.76 -10.02
C LEU A 186 -3.40 14.16 -9.14
N ALA A 187 -4.20 13.22 -8.68
CA ALA A 187 -5.37 13.49 -7.85
C ALA A 187 -5.53 12.50 -6.69
N ILE A 188 -5.92 13.00 -5.52
CA ILE A 188 -6.19 12.23 -4.32
C ILE A 188 -7.34 12.83 -3.50
N ALA A 189 -8.20 11.96 -2.93
CA ALA A 189 -9.18 12.30 -1.90
C ALA A 189 -8.67 11.78 -0.55
N SER A 190 -8.09 12.65 0.26
CA SER A 190 -7.59 12.32 1.60
C SER A 190 -7.21 13.59 2.36
N CYS A 191 -7.35 13.56 3.69
CA CYS A 191 -6.93 14.64 4.60
C CYS A 191 -5.91 14.19 5.67
N GLY A 192 -5.31 13.00 5.51
CA GLY A 192 -4.38 12.41 6.48
C GLY A 192 -3.03 12.02 5.88
N ASN A 193 -2.46 10.93 6.40
CA ASN A 193 -1.15 10.43 6.01
C ASN A 193 -1.01 10.16 4.50
N ALA A 194 -2.08 9.73 3.82
CA ALA A 194 -2.04 9.50 2.37
C ALA A 194 -1.91 10.81 1.58
N ALA A 195 -2.63 11.87 1.97
CA ALA A 195 -2.52 13.18 1.32
C ALA A 195 -1.12 13.79 1.51
N LEU A 196 -0.56 13.69 2.73
CA LEU A 196 0.80 14.20 3.01
C LEU A 196 1.87 13.43 2.23
N ALA A 197 1.76 12.12 2.18
CA ALA A 197 2.65 11.27 1.38
C ALA A 197 2.56 11.60 -0.11
N ALA A 198 1.33 11.73 -0.63
CA ALA A 198 1.11 12.13 -2.03
C ALA A 198 1.72 13.50 -2.34
N ALA A 199 1.56 14.48 -1.42
CA ALA A 199 2.08 15.82 -1.62
C ALA A 199 3.61 15.88 -1.60
N VAL A 200 4.28 15.16 -0.67
CA VAL A 200 5.75 15.05 -0.64
C VAL A 200 6.26 14.44 -1.93
N VAL A 201 5.70 13.29 -2.33
CA VAL A 201 6.18 12.55 -3.50
C VAL A 201 5.86 13.28 -4.81
N ALA A 202 4.67 13.89 -4.92
CA ALA A 202 4.32 14.71 -6.09
C ALA A 202 5.22 15.95 -6.23
N ALA A 203 5.52 16.64 -5.12
CA ALA A 203 6.44 17.76 -5.11
C ALA A 203 7.86 17.34 -5.55
N ALA A 204 8.36 16.20 -5.06
CA ALA A 204 9.64 15.63 -5.48
C ALA A 204 9.66 15.30 -6.99
N GLY A 205 8.59 14.73 -7.52
CA GLY A 205 8.42 14.47 -8.94
C GLY A 205 8.06 15.70 -9.79
N ARG A 206 7.98 16.89 -9.17
CA ARG A 206 7.52 18.14 -9.82
C ARG A 206 6.19 17.96 -10.56
N ARG A 207 5.29 17.18 -9.96
CA ARG A 207 3.97 16.87 -10.51
C ARG A 207 2.91 17.73 -9.82
N ARG A 208 1.99 18.27 -10.61
CA ARG A 208 0.82 18.97 -10.11
C ARG A 208 -0.08 17.98 -9.35
N LEU A 209 -0.50 18.32 -8.12
CA LEU A 209 -1.34 17.48 -7.28
C LEU A 209 -2.64 18.19 -6.87
N LEU A 210 -3.76 17.57 -7.20
CA LEU A 210 -5.10 17.97 -6.77
C LEU A 210 -5.47 17.16 -5.51
N VAL A 211 -5.79 17.85 -4.41
CA VAL A 211 -6.16 17.21 -3.14
C VAL A 211 -7.57 17.62 -2.75
N PHE A 212 -8.45 16.65 -2.61
CA PHE A 212 -9.83 16.83 -2.19
C PHE A 212 -9.97 16.47 -0.72
N VAL A 213 -10.42 17.42 0.11
CA VAL A 213 -10.48 17.28 1.56
C VAL A 213 -11.88 17.60 2.10
N PRO A 214 -12.33 16.97 3.21
CA PRO A 214 -13.57 17.33 3.86
C PRO A 214 -13.44 18.68 4.61
N THR A 215 -14.56 19.23 5.07
CA THR A 215 -14.62 20.54 5.74
C THR A 215 -13.99 20.56 7.12
N ASP A 216 -13.84 19.39 7.76
CA ASP A 216 -13.26 19.17 9.09
C ASP A 216 -11.80 18.73 9.06
N ALA A 217 -11.14 18.81 7.90
CA ALA A 217 -9.72 18.49 7.75
C ALA A 217 -8.85 19.34 8.69
N GLU A 218 -7.87 18.70 9.33
CA GLU A 218 -7.00 19.36 10.31
C GLU A 218 -6.18 20.50 9.70
N ALA A 219 -6.18 21.67 10.36
CA ALA A 219 -5.48 22.86 9.86
C ALA A 219 -3.97 22.61 9.64
N LYS A 220 -3.30 21.87 10.53
CA LYS A 220 -1.88 21.54 10.41
C LYS A 220 -1.59 20.73 9.12
N VAL A 221 -2.47 19.79 8.78
CA VAL A 221 -2.35 19.01 7.54
C VAL A 221 -2.53 19.90 6.33
N LEU A 222 -3.58 20.75 6.32
CA LEU A 222 -3.84 21.68 5.22
C LEU A 222 -2.67 22.64 5.00
N ASP A 223 -2.07 23.15 6.07
CA ASP A 223 -0.93 24.06 5.99
C ASP A 223 0.30 23.35 5.40
N ARG A 224 0.57 22.11 5.81
CA ARG A 224 1.66 21.31 5.22
C ARG A 224 1.41 21.04 3.72
N LEU A 225 0.19 20.68 3.33
CA LEU A 225 -0.19 20.48 1.93
C LEU A 225 0.04 21.73 1.09
N ARG A 226 -0.34 22.92 1.61
CA ARG A 226 -0.09 24.22 0.92
C ARG A 226 1.40 24.49 0.74
N VAL A 227 2.22 24.26 1.78
CA VAL A 227 3.68 24.43 1.70
C VAL A 227 4.28 23.52 0.63
N LEU A 228 3.72 22.30 0.46
CA LEU A 228 4.14 21.32 -0.55
C LEU A 228 3.60 21.64 -1.97
N GLY A 229 2.85 22.73 -2.13
CA GLY A 229 2.34 23.14 -3.42
C GLY A 229 1.10 22.38 -3.92
N ALA A 230 0.41 21.65 -3.05
CA ALA A 230 -0.82 20.95 -3.42
C ALA A 230 -1.98 21.91 -3.67
N GLU A 231 -2.78 21.64 -4.70
CA GLU A 231 -4.01 22.37 -5.02
C GLU A 231 -5.18 21.77 -4.23
N ILE A 232 -5.56 22.43 -3.15
CA ILE A 232 -6.55 21.92 -2.20
C ILE A 232 -7.95 22.40 -2.56
N THR A 233 -8.89 21.47 -2.67
CA THR A 233 -10.33 21.76 -2.78
C THR A 233 -11.03 21.19 -1.55
N VAL A 234 -11.70 22.07 -0.80
CA VAL A 234 -12.57 21.67 0.32
C VAL A 234 -13.93 21.27 -0.23
N CYS A 235 -14.41 20.09 0.13
CA CYS A 235 -15.62 19.48 -0.39
C CYS A 235 -16.71 19.40 0.70
N PRO A 236 -17.62 20.37 0.77
CA PRO A 236 -18.73 20.31 1.72
C PRO A 236 -19.74 19.23 1.31
N ARG A 237 -20.43 18.63 2.30
CA ARG A 237 -21.57 17.76 2.04
C ARG A 237 -22.73 18.58 1.51
N GLU A 238 -23.37 18.11 0.44
CA GLU A 238 -24.56 18.71 -0.15
C GLU A 238 -25.79 17.94 0.26
N ALA A 239 -26.88 18.67 0.61
CA ALA A 239 -28.14 18.04 1.01
C ALA A 239 -28.71 17.22 -0.14
N GLY A 240 -29.04 15.96 0.12
CA GLY A 240 -29.64 15.05 -0.88
C GLY A 240 -28.61 14.35 -1.80
N VAL A 241 -27.31 14.62 -1.65
CA VAL A 241 -26.26 13.88 -2.36
C VAL A 241 -25.68 12.83 -1.42
N ALA A 242 -25.81 11.57 -1.78
CA ALA A 242 -25.26 10.45 -1.03
C ALA A 242 -23.75 10.26 -1.31
N GLY A 243 -23.04 9.65 -0.38
CA GLY A 243 -21.62 9.32 -0.53
C GLY A 243 -20.67 10.41 0.00
N ASP A 244 -19.38 10.20 -0.21
CA ASP A 244 -18.32 11.11 0.21
C ASP A 244 -18.08 12.19 -0.88
N PRO A 245 -18.27 13.48 -0.57
CA PRO A 245 -18.03 14.56 -1.51
C PRO A 245 -16.60 14.61 -2.04
N THR A 246 -15.60 14.24 -1.22
CA THR A 246 -14.19 14.24 -1.63
C THR A 246 -13.93 13.19 -2.69
N TYR A 247 -14.53 12.00 -2.52
CA TYR A 247 -14.46 10.93 -3.49
C TYR A 247 -15.16 11.28 -4.81
N HIS A 248 -16.34 11.90 -4.76
CA HIS A 248 -17.04 12.38 -5.96
C HIS A 248 -16.17 13.38 -6.75
N ARG A 249 -15.46 14.27 -6.06
CA ARG A 249 -14.55 15.23 -6.71
C ARG A 249 -13.32 14.54 -7.29
N LEU A 250 -12.79 13.51 -6.62
CA LEU A 250 -11.72 12.68 -7.18
C LEU A 250 -12.18 12.01 -8.48
N GLN A 251 -13.35 11.36 -8.49
CA GLN A 251 -13.91 10.72 -9.68
C GLN A 251 -14.09 11.72 -10.83
N ALA A 252 -14.60 12.92 -10.55
CA ALA A 252 -14.74 13.97 -11.56
C ALA A 252 -13.37 14.38 -12.12
N ALA A 253 -12.36 14.57 -11.27
CA ALA A 253 -11.01 14.92 -11.71
C ALA A 253 -10.37 13.81 -12.58
N ILE A 254 -10.59 12.52 -12.22
CA ILE A 254 -10.13 11.40 -13.03
C ILE A 254 -10.84 11.37 -14.38
N ALA A 255 -12.15 11.62 -14.42
CA ALA A 255 -12.90 11.71 -15.68
C ALA A 255 -12.41 12.87 -16.55
N ASP A 256 -11.91 13.96 -15.97
CA ASP A 256 -11.29 15.11 -16.63
C ASP A 256 -9.80 14.87 -17.00
N GLY A 257 -9.28 13.63 -16.80
CA GLY A 257 -7.95 13.23 -17.23
C GLY A 257 -6.86 13.33 -16.16
N ALA A 258 -7.18 13.57 -14.88
CA ALA A 258 -6.21 13.44 -13.80
C ALA A 258 -5.88 11.96 -13.54
N LEU A 259 -4.65 11.67 -13.10
CA LEU A 259 -4.25 10.32 -12.73
C LEU A 259 -4.53 10.08 -11.24
N PRO A 260 -5.16 8.96 -10.87
CA PRO A 260 -5.38 8.60 -9.46
C PRO A 260 -4.05 8.33 -8.77
N PHE A 261 -3.69 9.20 -7.83
CA PHE A 261 -2.47 9.12 -7.02
C PHE A 261 -2.84 8.84 -5.57
N THR A 262 -3.39 7.66 -5.34
CA THR A 262 -4.05 7.26 -4.11
C THR A 262 -3.70 5.83 -3.72
N CYS A 263 -3.87 5.48 -2.44
CA CYS A 263 -3.75 4.10 -1.93
C CYS A 263 -5.08 3.32 -2.01
N GLN A 264 -6.05 3.77 -2.77
CA GLN A 264 -7.31 3.06 -2.98
C GLN A 264 -7.14 2.14 -4.19
N GLY A 265 -7.05 0.83 -3.95
CA GLY A 265 -6.76 -0.16 -4.99
C GLY A 265 -7.80 -0.21 -6.11
N ASN A 266 -9.07 0.10 -5.80
CA ASN A 266 -10.13 0.23 -6.81
C ASN A 266 -9.91 1.40 -7.79
N GLU A 267 -9.16 2.43 -7.39
CA GLU A 267 -8.79 3.56 -8.24
C GLU A 267 -7.42 3.36 -8.90
N ASN A 268 -6.50 2.73 -8.19
CA ASN A 268 -5.15 2.50 -8.65
C ASN A 268 -4.56 1.22 -8.02
N GLY A 269 -4.77 0.08 -8.67
CA GLY A 269 -4.26 -1.21 -8.18
C GLY A 269 -2.73 -1.27 -8.11
N LEU A 270 -2.02 -0.50 -8.96
CA LEU A 270 -0.56 -0.48 -8.94
C LEU A 270 0.01 0.20 -7.67
N ALA A 271 -0.80 0.94 -6.91
CA ALA A 271 -0.38 1.54 -5.66
C ALA A 271 0.10 0.50 -4.62
N ILE A 272 -0.36 -0.75 -4.71
CA ILE A 272 0.00 -1.82 -3.78
C ILE A 272 1.49 -2.15 -3.85
N GLU A 273 2.06 -2.17 -5.06
CA GLU A 273 3.44 -2.58 -5.34
C GLU A 273 4.49 -1.86 -4.48
N GLY A 274 4.40 -0.54 -4.33
CA GLY A 274 5.34 0.21 -3.48
C GLY A 274 5.30 -0.22 -2.01
N GLY A 275 4.13 -0.58 -1.50
CA GLY A 275 3.93 -1.07 -0.13
C GLY A 275 4.45 -2.48 0.11
N GLU A 276 4.60 -3.31 -0.92
CA GLU A 276 5.11 -4.69 -0.82
C GLU A 276 6.55 -4.74 -0.27
N THR A 277 7.31 -3.64 -0.43
CA THR A 277 8.64 -3.49 0.17
C THR A 277 8.62 -3.74 1.68
N LEU A 278 7.52 -3.49 2.38
CA LEU A 278 7.36 -3.83 3.80
C LEU A 278 7.45 -5.34 4.05
N GLY A 279 6.75 -6.13 3.25
CA GLY A 279 6.81 -7.58 3.31
C GLY A 279 8.21 -8.11 2.97
N TYR A 280 8.86 -7.53 1.95
CA TYR A 280 10.23 -7.90 1.58
C TYR A 280 11.25 -7.56 2.66
N GLU A 281 11.13 -6.40 3.31
CA GLU A 281 11.99 -6.01 4.43
C GLU A 281 11.85 -6.96 5.62
N MET A 282 10.61 -7.30 5.98
CA MET A 282 10.34 -8.25 7.05
C MET A 282 10.90 -9.64 6.72
N ALA A 283 10.67 -10.13 5.50
CA ALA A 283 11.18 -11.42 5.05
C ALA A 283 12.73 -11.46 5.03
N ALA A 284 13.37 -10.41 4.50
CA ALA A 284 14.82 -10.31 4.47
C ALA A 284 15.46 -10.28 5.86
N ALA A 285 14.81 -9.60 6.83
CA ALA A 285 15.28 -9.55 8.21
C ALA A 285 15.17 -10.90 8.93
N LEU A 286 14.21 -11.74 8.55
CA LEU A 286 14.00 -13.08 9.13
C LEU A 286 14.76 -14.19 8.40
N ALA A 287 15.32 -13.90 7.24
CA ALA A 287 16.04 -14.88 6.44
C ALA A 287 17.16 -15.57 7.26
N GLY A 288 17.08 -16.88 7.39
CA GLY A 288 18.04 -17.67 8.17
C GLY A 288 17.98 -17.50 9.70
N GLN A 289 17.06 -16.67 10.24
CA GLN A 289 16.95 -16.40 11.67
C GLN A 289 15.70 -16.98 12.34
N GLY A 290 14.76 -17.52 11.56
CA GLY A 290 13.54 -18.09 12.10
C GLY A 290 12.34 -17.96 11.17
N ARG A 291 11.16 -18.16 11.74
CA ARG A 291 9.88 -18.01 11.04
C ARG A 291 9.08 -16.89 11.68
N LEU A 292 8.19 -16.30 10.91
CA LEU A 292 7.11 -15.47 11.40
C LEU A 292 5.84 -16.34 11.40
N ASP A 293 5.16 -16.44 12.54
CA ASP A 293 3.95 -17.26 12.68
C ASP A 293 2.69 -16.41 12.50
N HIS A 294 2.73 -15.15 12.94
CA HIS A 294 1.60 -14.24 12.87
C HIS A 294 2.05 -12.85 12.44
N VAL A 295 1.24 -12.20 11.61
CA VAL A 295 1.32 -10.76 11.34
C VAL A 295 -0.04 -10.13 11.59
N VAL A 296 -0.07 -9.04 12.37
CA VAL A 296 -1.30 -8.35 12.76
C VAL A 296 -1.26 -6.92 12.23
N ILE A 297 -2.21 -6.60 11.35
CA ILE A 297 -2.18 -5.39 10.51
C ILE A 297 -3.48 -4.61 10.67
N GLN A 298 -3.39 -3.33 11.00
CA GLN A 298 -4.54 -2.42 11.02
C GLN A 298 -5.03 -2.12 9.61
N VAL A 299 -6.34 -2.07 9.42
CA VAL A 299 -6.96 -1.95 8.11
C VAL A 299 -8.07 -0.91 8.09
N GLY A 300 -7.90 0.10 7.21
CA GLY A 300 -8.98 0.92 6.68
C GLY A 300 -9.31 0.47 5.26
N GLY A 301 -8.80 1.18 4.24
CA GLY A 301 -8.99 0.85 2.83
C GLY A 301 -8.32 -0.45 2.34
N GLY A 302 -7.38 -1.02 3.10
CA GLY A 302 -6.81 -2.35 2.83
C GLY A 302 -5.42 -2.36 2.20
N ALA A 303 -4.95 -1.28 1.60
CA ALA A 303 -3.67 -1.25 0.87
C ALA A 303 -2.46 -1.76 1.67
N LEU A 304 -2.34 -1.40 2.95
CA LEU A 304 -1.26 -1.88 3.81
C LEU A 304 -1.27 -3.41 3.95
N ALA A 305 -2.44 -3.97 4.28
CA ALA A 305 -2.58 -5.40 4.51
C ALA A 305 -2.41 -6.20 3.22
N SER A 306 -2.98 -5.72 2.12
CA SER A 306 -2.80 -6.28 0.77
C SER A 306 -1.32 -6.31 0.39
N ALA A 307 -0.62 -5.18 0.52
CA ALA A 307 0.79 -5.07 0.16
C ALA A 307 1.70 -5.95 1.03
N VAL A 308 1.52 -5.93 2.35
CA VAL A 308 2.32 -6.78 3.26
C VAL A 308 2.07 -8.26 2.99
N ALA A 309 0.81 -8.67 2.83
CA ALA A 309 0.46 -10.05 2.52
C ALA A 309 1.06 -10.50 1.18
N GLN A 310 0.97 -9.67 0.13
CA GLN A 310 1.56 -9.98 -1.17
C GLN A 310 3.08 -10.06 -1.09
N GLY A 311 3.75 -9.09 -0.47
CA GLY A 311 5.21 -9.11 -0.33
C GLY A 311 5.73 -10.31 0.45
N LEU A 312 5.03 -10.73 1.53
CA LEU A 312 5.36 -11.96 2.26
C LEU A 312 5.10 -13.22 1.43
N SER A 313 4.00 -13.26 0.66
CA SER A 313 3.66 -14.37 -0.22
C SER A 313 4.71 -14.58 -1.32
N GLU A 314 5.13 -13.50 -1.96
CA GLU A 314 6.19 -13.53 -2.97
C GLU A 314 7.55 -13.92 -2.37
N SER A 315 7.86 -13.45 -1.16
CA SER A 315 9.07 -13.86 -0.43
C SER A 315 9.06 -15.36 -0.11
N ALA A 316 7.90 -15.92 0.23
CA ALA A 316 7.75 -17.36 0.45
C ALA A 316 7.87 -18.14 -0.88
N ALA A 317 7.23 -17.66 -1.95
CA ALA A 317 7.32 -18.27 -3.28
C ALA A 317 8.76 -18.23 -3.85
N LEU A 318 9.54 -17.19 -3.52
CA LEU A 318 10.97 -17.06 -3.89
C LEU A 318 11.92 -17.75 -2.89
N GLY A 319 11.40 -18.50 -1.92
CA GLY A 319 12.18 -19.37 -1.04
C GLY A 319 12.90 -18.66 0.13
N VAL A 320 12.54 -17.40 0.43
CA VAL A 320 13.15 -16.64 1.54
C VAL A 320 12.50 -16.99 2.87
N LEU A 321 11.19 -17.19 2.88
CA LEU A 321 10.43 -17.63 4.03
C LEU A 321 10.03 -19.09 3.87
N PRO A 322 9.94 -19.85 4.98
CA PRO A 322 9.49 -21.25 4.92
C PRO A 322 8.00 -21.40 4.59
N GLY A 323 7.25 -20.33 4.65
CA GLY A 323 5.82 -20.23 4.36
C GLY A 323 5.24 -18.91 4.81
N MET A 324 3.95 -18.72 4.56
CA MET A 324 3.21 -17.52 4.97
C MET A 324 2.90 -17.53 6.46
N PRO A 325 3.05 -16.41 7.18
CA PRO A 325 2.47 -16.24 8.51
C PRO A 325 0.95 -16.19 8.43
N ARG A 326 0.27 -16.47 9.54
CA ARG A 326 -1.17 -16.17 9.67
C ARG A 326 -1.37 -14.66 9.62
N VAL A 327 -2.14 -14.21 8.64
CA VAL A 327 -2.45 -12.79 8.44
C VAL A 327 -3.70 -12.44 9.24
N HIS A 328 -3.57 -11.57 10.24
CA HIS A 328 -4.68 -11.05 11.00
C HIS A 328 -4.88 -9.57 10.70
N THR A 329 -6.12 -9.14 10.67
CA THR A 329 -6.44 -7.73 10.43
C THR A 329 -7.14 -7.11 11.64
N VAL A 330 -6.98 -5.80 11.80
CA VAL A 330 -7.59 -5.06 12.90
C VAL A 330 -8.39 -3.90 12.35
N GLN A 331 -9.66 -3.85 12.71
CA GLN A 331 -10.54 -2.70 12.50
C GLN A 331 -11.11 -2.21 13.83
N THR A 332 -11.68 -1.01 13.84
CA THR A 332 -12.26 -0.42 15.05
C THR A 332 -13.74 -0.80 15.20
N ALA A 333 -14.26 -0.78 16.40
CA ALA A 333 -15.69 -0.93 16.64
C ALA A 333 -16.53 0.18 15.98
N GLY A 334 -15.91 1.30 15.55
CA GLY A 334 -16.56 2.37 14.84
C GLY A 334 -16.88 2.04 13.37
N ALA A 335 -16.02 1.24 12.71
CA ALA A 335 -16.25 0.72 11.37
C ALA A 335 -15.42 -0.54 11.14
N TRP A 336 -16.08 -1.62 10.70
CA TRP A 336 -15.43 -2.92 10.48
C TRP A 336 -15.96 -3.66 9.22
N PRO A 337 -16.03 -2.98 8.06
CA PRO A 337 -16.57 -3.57 6.83
C PRO A 337 -15.80 -4.81 6.37
N LEU A 338 -14.46 -4.87 6.60
CA LEU A 338 -13.65 -6.02 6.24
C LEU A 338 -13.98 -7.26 7.09
N ALA A 339 -14.16 -7.08 8.41
CA ALA A 339 -14.53 -8.19 9.28
C ALA A 339 -15.89 -8.76 8.89
N ARG A 340 -16.86 -7.89 8.56
CA ARG A 340 -18.16 -8.29 8.01
C ARG A 340 -18.01 -9.09 6.71
N ALA A 341 -17.23 -8.61 5.76
CA ALA A 341 -16.99 -9.30 4.50
C ALA A 341 -16.33 -10.68 4.71
N PHE A 342 -15.35 -10.76 5.60
CA PHE A 342 -14.72 -12.03 5.97
C PHE A 342 -15.72 -13.04 6.51
N GLU A 343 -16.59 -12.64 7.44
CA GLU A 343 -17.62 -13.51 8.03
C GLU A 343 -18.60 -14.02 6.97
N LEU A 344 -19.03 -13.17 6.04
CA LEU A 344 -19.91 -13.54 4.95
C LEU A 344 -19.26 -14.55 3.98
N VAL A 345 -17.99 -14.35 3.64
CA VAL A 345 -17.25 -15.30 2.78
C VAL A 345 -16.97 -16.61 3.53
N ALA A 346 -16.52 -16.54 4.79
CA ALA A 346 -16.23 -17.71 5.62
C ALA A 346 -17.50 -18.56 5.86
N GLY A 347 -18.68 -17.93 5.97
CA GLY A 347 -19.97 -18.62 6.10
C GLY A 347 -20.35 -19.47 4.89
N ARG A 348 -19.69 -19.30 3.75
CA ARG A 348 -19.88 -20.13 2.54
C ARG A 348 -18.92 -21.32 2.47
N LEU A 349 -17.95 -21.41 3.38
CA LEU A 349 -16.92 -22.43 3.37
C LEU A 349 -17.27 -23.62 4.29
N PRO A 350 -16.81 -24.83 3.98
CA PRO A 350 -16.90 -25.93 4.90
C PRO A 350 -16.03 -25.69 6.15
N ALA A 351 -16.23 -26.47 7.21
CA ALA A 351 -15.52 -26.31 8.49
C ALA A 351 -13.99 -26.40 8.37
N LYS A 352 -13.48 -27.09 7.35
CA LYS A 352 -12.03 -27.21 7.04
C LYS A 352 -11.87 -27.03 5.53
N PRO A 353 -11.84 -25.80 5.02
CA PRO A 353 -11.72 -25.56 3.59
C PRO A 353 -10.31 -25.87 3.10
N GLY A 354 -10.21 -26.45 1.91
CA GLY A 354 -8.97 -26.49 1.15
C GLY A 354 -8.76 -25.22 0.33
N PRO A 355 -7.57 -25.03 -0.26
CA PRO A 355 -7.26 -23.84 -1.07
C PRO A 355 -8.24 -23.62 -2.23
N GLU A 356 -8.65 -24.69 -2.92
CA GLU A 356 -9.59 -24.59 -4.05
C GLU A 356 -10.96 -24.06 -3.63
N GLU A 357 -11.45 -24.48 -2.46
CA GLU A 357 -12.73 -24.03 -1.92
C GLU A 357 -12.66 -22.56 -1.51
N VAL A 358 -11.54 -22.14 -0.89
CA VAL A 358 -11.30 -20.71 -0.58
C VAL A 358 -11.28 -19.89 -1.86
N HIS A 359 -10.50 -20.28 -2.87
CA HIS A 359 -10.43 -19.57 -4.14
C HIS A 359 -11.80 -19.51 -4.85
N ALA A 360 -12.61 -20.58 -4.77
CA ALA A 360 -13.97 -20.58 -5.34
C ALA A 360 -14.90 -19.59 -4.63
N ALA A 361 -14.85 -19.55 -3.28
CA ALA A 361 -15.63 -18.59 -2.50
C ALA A 361 -15.20 -17.14 -2.76
N ILE A 362 -13.89 -16.89 -2.84
CA ILE A 362 -13.33 -15.57 -3.17
C ILE A 362 -13.76 -15.12 -4.58
N ARG A 363 -13.67 -15.99 -5.60
CA ARG A 363 -14.14 -15.65 -6.95
C ARG A 363 -15.64 -15.34 -6.99
N TYR A 364 -16.43 -16.10 -6.24
CA TYR A 364 -17.87 -15.81 -6.13
C TYR A 364 -18.09 -14.43 -5.49
N ALA A 365 -17.44 -14.17 -4.36
CA ALA A 365 -17.57 -12.91 -3.63
C ALA A 365 -17.09 -11.71 -4.46
N ALA A 366 -15.99 -11.85 -5.18
CA ALA A 366 -15.50 -10.82 -6.09
C ALA A 366 -16.46 -10.53 -7.26
N ALA A 367 -17.20 -11.54 -7.73
CA ALA A 367 -18.21 -11.38 -8.80
C ALA A 367 -19.55 -10.80 -8.30
N HIS A 368 -19.78 -10.77 -6.99
CA HIS A 368 -21.03 -10.33 -6.35
C HIS A 368 -20.72 -9.37 -5.20
N ARG A 369 -19.94 -8.33 -5.51
CA ARG A 369 -19.37 -7.41 -4.52
C ARG A 369 -20.42 -6.87 -3.55
N SER A 370 -21.59 -6.46 -4.05
CA SER A 370 -22.68 -5.87 -3.24
C SER A 370 -23.24 -6.81 -2.15
N GLU A 371 -23.05 -8.14 -2.27
CA GLU A 371 -23.44 -9.10 -1.24
C GLU A 371 -22.45 -9.14 -0.06
N PHE A 372 -21.21 -8.63 -0.23
CA PHE A 372 -20.10 -8.81 0.73
C PHE A 372 -19.51 -7.49 1.22
N MET A 373 -19.46 -6.46 0.37
CA MET A 373 -18.83 -5.17 0.69
C MET A 373 -19.75 -4.02 0.26
N TRP A 374 -20.19 -3.23 1.24
CA TRP A 374 -20.98 -2.04 1.04
C TRP A 374 -20.64 -0.98 2.10
N PRO A 375 -20.93 0.31 1.85
CA PRO A 375 -20.61 1.39 2.77
C PRO A 375 -21.09 1.16 4.19
N TRP A 376 -20.31 1.59 5.17
CA TRP A 376 -20.67 1.53 6.59
C TRP A 376 -21.88 2.42 6.86
N GLU A 377 -22.86 1.93 7.62
CA GLU A 377 -24.18 2.54 7.72
C GLU A 377 -24.24 3.73 8.66
N THR A 378 -23.23 3.92 9.49
CA THR A 378 -23.18 5.01 10.48
C THR A 378 -21.92 5.84 10.29
N VAL A 379 -21.94 7.09 10.77
CA VAL A 379 -20.74 7.93 10.76
C VAL A 379 -19.70 7.32 11.71
N PRO A 380 -18.55 6.85 11.22
CA PRO A 380 -17.58 6.17 12.05
C PRO A 380 -16.79 7.15 12.91
N HIS A 381 -16.48 6.74 14.14
CA HIS A 381 -15.63 7.49 15.06
C HIS A 381 -14.64 6.56 15.75
N SER A 382 -13.36 6.94 15.81
CA SER A 382 -12.35 6.24 16.58
C SER A 382 -11.12 7.12 16.80
N LEU A 383 -10.36 6.83 17.87
CA LEU A 383 -8.99 7.34 18.06
C LEU A 383 -8.08 6.94 16.89
N ALA A 384 -8.30 5.78 16.32
CA ALA A 384 -7.61 5.30 15.11
C ALA A 384 -8.31 5.81 13.83
N HIS A 385 -8.47 7.13 13.73
CA HIS A 385 -9.23 7.77 12.65
C HIS A 385 -8.72 7.47 11.23
N GLY A 386 -7.44 7.12 11.06
CA GLY A 386 -6.85 6.79 9.75
C GLY A 386 -7.22 5.39 9.21
N ILE A 387 -8.04 4.61 9.94
CA ILE A 387 -8.58 3.33 9.49
C ILE A 387 -10.11 3.28 9.57
N LEU A 388 -10.77 4.42 9.41
CA LEU A 388 -12.23 4.58 9.42
C LEU A 388 -12.80 4.70 8.00
N ASP A 389 -12.32 3.90 7.08
CA ASP A 389 -12.91 3.84 5.74
C ASP A 389 -14.29 3.14 5.80
N ASP A 390 -15.29 3.70 5.10
CA ASP A 390 -16.65 3.13 5.01
C ASP A 390 -16.64 1.76 4.33
N GLU A 391 -15.69 1.53 3.42
CA GLU A 391 -15.43 0.28 2.73
C GLU A 391 -13.94 -0.04 2.75
N THR A 392 -13.61 -1.32 2.70
CA THR A 392 -12.23 -1.75 2.47
C THR A 392 -12.03 -2.00 0.98
N TYR A 393 -11.26 -1.17 0.29
CA TYR A 393 -11.11 -1.20 -1.17
C TYR A 393 -10.41 -2.47 -1.66
N ASP A 394 -9.40 -2.95 -0.92
CA ASP A 394 -8.62 -4.16 -1.25
C ASP A 394 -9.15 -5.42 -0.53
N TRP A 395 -10.43 -5.44 -0.16
CA TRP A 395 -11.02 -6.45 0.71
C TRP A 395 -10.87 -7.89 0.19
N VAL A 396 -11.02 -8.12 -1.12
CA VAL A 396 -10.93 -9.45 -1.72
C VAL A 396 -9.55 -10.08 -1.44
N ALA A 397 -8.47 -9.34 -1.74
CA ALA A 397 -7.11 -9.81 -1.52
C ALA A 397 -6.80 -10.03 -0.03
N VAL A 398 -7.31 -9.15 0.84
CA VAL A 398 -7.08 -9.25 2.29
C VAL A 398 -7.88 -10.40 2.92
N VAL A 399 -9.14 -10.62 2.52
CA VAL A 399 -9.95 -11.77 2.97
C VAL A 399 -9.33 -13.07 2.48
N GLU A 400 -8.90 -13.14 1.21
CA GLU A 400 -8.18 -14.29 0.67
C GLU A 400 -6.93 -14.62 1.50
N ALA A 401 -6.09 -13.61 1.80
CA ALA A 401 -4.90 -13.79 2.60
C ALA A 401 -5.20 -14.33 4.00
N MET A 402 -6.22 -13.80 4.68
CA MET A 402 -6.65 -14.32 5.99
C MET A 402 -7.12 -15.78 5.91
N LEU A 403 -8.00 -16.10 4.96
CA LEU A 403 -8.55 -17.45 4.81
C LEU A 403 -7.47 -18.48 4.43
N MET A 404 -6.58 -18.13 3.51
CA MET A 404 -5.50 -19.02 3.04
C MET A 404 -4.45 -19.31 4.11
N THR A 405 -4.24 -18.36 5.04
CA THR A 405 -3.22 -18.49 6.10
C THR A 405 -3.79 -18.95 7.45
N GLY A 406 -5.10 -19.08 7.57
CA GLY A 406 -5.77 -19.38 8.83
C GLY A 406 -5.74 -18.21 9.82
N GLY A 407 -5.60 -16.98 9.33
CA GLY A 407 -5.75 -15.76 10.10
C GLY A 407 -7.23 -15.36 10.26
N GLN A 408 -7.47 -14.23 10.91
CA GLN A 408 -8.83 -13.76 11.19
C GLN A 408 -8.89 -12.24 11.35
N PRO A 409 -10.04 -11.61 11.09
CA PRO A 409 -10.25 -10.21 11.46
C PRO A 409 -10.48 -10.07 12.96
N LEU A 410 -10.07 -8.92 13.49
CA LEU A 410 -10.24 -8.52 14.88
C LEU A 410 -10.88 -7.15 14.90
N VAL A 411 -11.89 -6.99 15.75
CA VAL A 411 -12.54 -5.69 15.99
C VAL A 411 -12.19 -5.24 17.39
N VAL A 412 -11.57 -4.05 17.49
CA VAL A 412 -11.09 -3.49 18.75
C VAL A 412 -11.87 -2.23 19.13
N ASN A 413 -12.12 -2.02 20.43
CA ASN A 413 -12.78 -0.84 20.92
C ASN A 413 -11.79 0.27 21.29
N GLU A 414 -12.30 1.47 21.58
CA GLU A 414 -11.49 2.67 21.89
C GLU A 414 -10.58 2.49 23.09
N GLY A 415 -11.03 1.77 24.13
CA GLY A 415 -10.22 1.48 25.30
C GLY A 415 -9.04 0.57 24.97
N GLU A 416 -9.24 -0.45 24.14
CA GLU A 416 -8.18 -1.35 23.67
C GLU A 416 -7.18 -0.61 22.79
N ILE A 417 -7.64 0.30 21.91
CA ILE A 417 -6.76 1.13 21.07
C ILE A 417 -5.90 2.05 21.93
N ALA A 418 -6.52 2.78 22.86
CA ALA A 418 -5.81 3.69 23.76
C ALA A 418 -4.77 2.96 24.63
N GLN A 419 -5.15 1.82 25.21
CA GLN A 419 -4.26 0.99 26.01
C GLN A 419 -3.08 0.46 25.19
N ALA A 420 -3.36 -0.10 24.02
CA ALA A 420 -2.32 -0.64 23.14
C ALA A 420 -1.35 0.43 22.66
N ASN A 421 -1.85 1.63 22.31
CA ASN A 421 -0.98 2.75 21.96
C ASN A 421 -0.06 3.15 23.12
N GLY A 422 -0.61 3.28 24.35
CA GLY A 422 0.19 3.57 25.54
C GLY A 422 1.27 2.52 25.79
N ILE A 423 0.91 1.24 25.78
CA ILE A 423 1.85 0.10 25.93
C ILE A 423 2.91 0.13 24.82
N GLY A 424 2.49 0.35 23.57
CA GLY A 424 3.40 0.40 22.44
C GLY A 424 4.47 1.47 22.55
N VAL A 425 4.06 2.71 22.89
CA VAL A 425 4.97 3.84 23.08
C VAL A 425 5.90 3.59 24.27
N GLU A 426 5.36 3.17 25.43
CA GLU A 426 6.14 2.94 26.65
C GLU A 426 7.19 1.82 26.46
N ALA A 427 6.79 0.69 25.87
CA ALA A 427 7.65 -0.48 25.73
C ALA A 427 8.72 -0.34 24.63
N THR A 428 8.46 0.45 23.59
CA THR A 428 9.35 0.54 22.43
C THR A 428 10.06 1.88 22.32
N GLY A 429 9.55 2.93 22.95
CA GLY A 429 10.02 4.31 22.75
C GLY A 429 9.65 4.90 21.37
N ILE A 430 8.84 4.21 20.56
CA ILE A 430 8.43 4.68 19.25
C ILE A 430 7.21 5.59 19.39
N GLU A 431 7.33 6.84 18.96
CA GLU A 431 6.23 7.83 18.99
C GLU A 431 5.22 7.55 17.85
N VAL A 432 4.47 6.47 18.01
CA VAL A 432 3.44 6.04 17.08
C VAL A 432 2.06 6.60 17.48
N ASP A 433 1.25 7.00 16.49
CA ASP A 433 -0.13 7.42 16.71
C ASP A 433 -1.09 6.23 16.96
N PRO A 434 -2.31 6.47 17.49
CA PRO A 434 -3.29 5.39 17.72
C PRO A 434 -3.68 4.60 16.46
N THR A 435 -3.72 5.25 15.28
CA THR A 435 -3.94 4.57 14.00
C THR A 435 -2.80 3.61 13.69
N GLY A 436 -1.57 4.11 13.81
CA GLY A 436 -0.36 3.35 13.49
C GLY A 436 -0.11 2.15 14.39
N SER A 437 -0.60 2.18 15.63
CA SER A 437 -0.44 1.12 16.63
C SER A 437 -1.67 0.22 16.82
N ALA A 438 -2.76 0.44 16.09
CA ALA A 438 -4.00 -0.32 16.29
C ALA A 438 -3.83 -1.85 16.12
N GLY A 439 -2.87 -2.27 15.29
CA GLY A 439 -2.49 -3.69 15.17
C GLY A 439 -2.09 -4.34 16.50
N LEU A 440 -1.46 -3.58 17.41
CA LEU A 440 -1.07 -4.06 18.73
C LEU A 440 -2.29 -4.39 19.61
N ALA A 441 -3.40 -3.65 19.48
CA ALA A 441 -4.65 -3.97 20.19
C ALA A 441 -5.21 -5.32 19.74
N GLY A 442 -5.14 -5.62 18.45
CA GLY A 442 -5.52 -6.94 17.92
C GLY A 442 -4.59 -8.06 18.41
N LEU A 443 -3.28 -7.82 18.41
CA LEU A 443 -2.32 -8.78 18.97
C LEU A 443 -2.63 -9.08 20.44
N ALA A 444 -2.93 -8.04 21.24
CA ALA A 444 -3.33 -8.22 22.64
C ALA A 444 -4.60 -9.09 22.77
N GLN A 445 -5.58 -8.94 21.88
CA GLN A 445 -6.75 -9.84 21.87
C GLN A 445 -6.37 -11.29 21.56
N LEU A 446 -5.49 -11.52 20.57
CA LEU A 446 -5.02 -12.87 20.22
C LEU A 446 -4.27 -13.53 21.39
N CYS A 447 -3.39 -12.80 22.07
CA CYS A 447 -2.68 -13.27 23.26
C CYS A 447 -3.67 -13.67 24.37
N ARG A 448 -4.60 -12.78 24.74
CA ARG A 448 -5.64 -13.07 25.78
C ARG A 448 -6.52 -14.27 25.44
N ARG A 449 -6.74 -14.54 24.15
CA ARG A 449 -7.50 -15.73 23.69
C ARG A 449 -6.66 -17.00 23.64
N GLY A 450 -5.34 -16.93 23.91
CA GLY A 450 -4.42 -18.05 23.81
C GLY A 450 -4.21 -18.54 22.37
N LEU A 451 -4.38 -17.64 21.37
CA LEU A 451 -4.22 -17.94 19.96
C LEU A 451 -2.79 -17.71 19.45
N ILE A 452 -1.93 -17.15 20.29
CA ILE A 452 -0.49 -17.02 20.06
C ILE A 452 0.22 -17.94 21.04
N GLY A 453 0.95 -18.92 20.51
CA GLY A 453 1.72 -19.89 21.33
C GLY A 453 2.98 -19.25 21.94
N PRO A 454 3.53 -19.85 23.02
CA PRO A 454 4.69 -19.31 23.73
C PRO A 454 5.99 -19.31 22.92
N ASP A 455 6.09 -20.16 21.91
CA ASP A 455 7.26 -20.31 21.05
C ASP A 455 7.01 -19.75 19.64
N GLU A 456 5.90 -19.02 19.45
CA GLU A 456 5.55 -18.40 18.18
C GLU A 456 6.09 -16.96 18.08
N HIS A 457 6.28 -16.51 16.85
CA HIS A 457 6.74 -15.18 16.51
C HIS A 457 5.58 -14.37 15.90
N ALA A 458 5.24 -13.25 16.51
CA ALA A 458 4.18 -12.38 16.03
C ALA A 458 4.74 -10.99 15.71
N ALA A 459 4.31 -10.42 14.59
CA ALA A 459 4.69 -9.08 14.17
C ALA A 459 3.50 -8.13 14.17
N VAL A 460 3.75 -6.88 14.54
CA VAL A 460 2.88 -5.73 14.34
C VAL A 460 3.61 -4.65 13.55
N LEU A 461 2.85 -3.76 12.91
CA LEU A 461 3.41 -2.64 12.17
C LEU A 461 3.01 -1.32 12.87
N PHE A 462 3.99 -0.48 13.17
CA PHE A 462 3.80 0.88 13.65
C PHE A 462 3.92 1.83 12.46
N THR A 463 2.81 2.33 11.94
CA THR A 463 2.70 2.81 10.56
C THR A 463 2.49 4.31 10.40
N GLY A 464 2.32 5.05 11.49
CA GLY A 464 2.15 6.51 11.47
C GLY A 464 2.78 7.18 12.66
N ALA A 465 3.61 8.20 12.41
CA ALA A 465 4.20 9.02 13.46
C ALA A 465 3.14 9.87 14.17
N ARG A 466 3.29 10.06 15.47
CA ARG A 466 2.51 11.01 16.27
C ARG A 466 2.85 12.44 15.83
N ARG A 467 1.85 13.29 15.59
CA ARG A 467 2.00 14.67 15.10
C ARG A 467 1.45 15.72 16.07
#